data_a46fed059f72a76af3dc828079b60e59
#
_entry.id   a46fed059f72a76af3dc828079b60e59
#
_cell.length_a   1.000
_cell.length_b   1.000
_cell.length_c   1.000
_cell.angle_alpha   90.00
_cell.angle_beta   90.00
_cell.angle_gamma   90.00
#
_symmetry.space_group_name_H-M   'P 1'
#
loop_
_entity.id
_entity.type
_entity.pdbx_description
1 polymer ?
#
loop_
_entity_poly.entity_id
_entity_poly.type
_entity_poly.pdbx_seq_one_letter_code
_entity_poly.pdbx_strand_id
1 'polypeptide(L)'
;MKCKGEFVYKSIEKREGGSFTNDKGQAINYDMAYVLKVEEVSQNGIFERKLKIDKNNTVLLNKLQNVKPYDKITLICDVSLYGANAKVIPVDIDSNNK
;
A
#
# COMPACT_ATOMS: atom_id res chain seq x y z
N MET A 1 13.51 5.19 -5.99
CA MET A 1 13.58 6.43 -5.17
C MET A 1 12.67 6.28 -3.97
N LYS A 2 13.17 6.57 -2.80
CA LYS A 2 12.40 6.46 -1.57
C LYS A 2 11.89 7.82 -1.13
N CYS A 3 10.62 7.87 -0.76
CA CYS A 3 9.95 9.07 -0.30
C CYS A 3 9.18 8.79 0.98
N LYS A 4 9.01 9.81 1.81
CA LYS A 4 8.18 9.74 3.00
C LYS A 4 6.88 10.48 2.75
N GLY A 5 5.77 9.91 3.21
CA GLY A 5 4.46 10.55 3.14
C GLY A 5 3.68 10.35 4.43
N GLU A 6 2.90 11.35 4.79
CA GLU A 6 2.04 11.28 5.96
C GLU A 6 0.63 10.88 5.53
N PHE A 7 0.09 9.89 6.24
CA PHE A 7 -1.22 9.35 5.94
C PHE A 7 -1.98 9.06 7.23
N VAL A 8 -3.29 8.92 7.10
CA VAL A 8 -4.14 8.42 8.17
C VAL A 8 -4.48 6.97 7.84
N TYR A 9 -4.16 6.07 8.74
CA TYR A 9 -4.43 4.65 8.55
C TYR A 9 -5.92 4.37 8.65
N LYS A 10 -6.45 3.58 7.71
CA LYS A 10 -7.84 3.13 7.77
C LYS A 10 -7.94 1.65 8.00
N SER A 11 -7.36 0.85 7.13
CA SER A 11 -7.43 -0.60 7.24
C SER A 11 -6.40 -1.27 6.34
N ILE A 12 -6.23 -2.56 6.56
CA ILE A 12 -5.45 -3.39 5.65
C ILE A 12 -6.32 -4.58 5.24
N GLU A 13 -6.32 -4.88 3.96
CA GLU A 13 -7.12 -5.95 3.40
C GLU A 13 -6.22 -6.97 2.74
N LYS A 14 -6.49 -8.24 3.02
CA LYS A 14 -5.79 -9.34 2.36
C LYS A 14 -6.61 -9.77 1.14
N ARG A 15 -5.97 -9.80 -0.02
CA ARG A 15 -6.54 -10.34 -1.25
C ARG A 15 -5.99 -11.73 -1.48
N GLU A 16 -6.88 -12.71 -1.59
CA GLU A 16 -6.47 -14.07 -1.90
C GLU A 16 -5.98 -14.14 -3.35
N GLY A 17 -5.00 -15.01 -3.58
CA GLY A 17 -4.56 -15.32 -4.93
C GLY A 17 -5.58 -16.18 -5.67
N GLY A 18 -5.45 -16.24 -6.97
CA GLY A 18 -6.36 -17.03 -7.79
C GLY A 18 -5.98 -16.97 -9.25
N SER A 19 -6.93 -17.33 -10.08
CA SER A 19 -6.76 -17.28 -11.53
C SER A 19 -8.08 -16.96 -12.21
N PHE A 20 -8.00 -16.38 -13.38
CA PHE A 20 -9.16 -16.16 -14.23
C PHE A 20 -8.77 -16.28 -15.69
N THR A 21 -9.75 -16.49 -16.54
CA THR A 21 -9.55 -16.54 -18.00
C THR A 21 -10.03 -15.23 -18.59
N ASN A 22 -9.16 -14.56 -19.35
CA ASN A 22 -9.50 -13.31 -20.00
C ASN A 22 -10.32 -13.55 -21.27
N ASP A 23 -10.71 -12.47 -21.95
CA ASP A 23 -11.53 -12.54 -23.17
C ASP A 23 -10.83 -13.27 -24.32
N LYS A 24 -9.52 -13.36 -24.27
CA LYS A 24 -8.72 -14.06 -25.30
C LYS A 24 -8.50 -15.53 -25.00
N GLY A 25 -9.12 -16.04 -23.93
CA GLY A 25 -8.96 -17.44 -23.52
C GLY A 25 -7.65 -17.74 -22.81
N GLN A 26 -6.90 -16.72 -22.40
CA GLN A 26 -5.66 -16.89 -21.66
C GLN A 26 -5.92 -17.00 -20.17
N ALA A 27 -5.28 -17.97 -19.52
CA ALA A 27 -5.35 -18.07 -18.07
C ALA A 27 -4.38 -17.06 -17.45
N ILE A 28 -4.90 -16.22 -16.56
CA ILE A 28 -4.11 -15.23 -15.83
C ILE A 28 -4.12 -15.61 -14.36
N ASN A 29 -2.93 -15.80 -13.80
CA ASN A 29 -2.75 -16.12 -12.40
C ASN A 29 -2.30 -14.87 -11.65
N TYR A 30 -2.82 -14.71 -10.43
CA TYR A 30 -2.40 -13.63 -9.56
C TYR A 30 -2.14 -14.17 -8.15
N ASP A 31 -1.12 -13.62 -7.51
CA ASP A 31 -0.75 -13.99 -6.15
C ASP A 31 -1.59 -13.23 -5.12
N MET A 32 -1.64 -13.78 -3.91
CA MET A 32 -2.21 -13.04 -2.80
C MET A 32 -1.43 -11.73 -2.59
N ALA A 33 -2.12 -10.71 -2.13
CA ALA A 33 -1.53 -9.41 -1.86
C ALA A 33 -2.26 -8.76 -0.69
N TYR A 34 -1.56 -7.83 -0.04
CA TYR A 34 -2.17 -6.97 0.96
C TYR A 34 -2.39 -5.59 0.36
N VAL A 35 -3.54 -5.01 0.63
CA VAL A 35 -3.88 -3.66 0.20
C VAL A 35 -4.06 -2.79 1.43
N LEU A 36 -3.22 -1.80 1.56
CA LEU A 36 -3.28 -0.83 2.64
C LEU A 36 -4.19 0.32 2.21
N LYS A 37 -5.21 0.59 3.00
CA LYS A 37 -6.11 1.71 2.77
C LYS A 37 -5.75 2.83 3.73
N VAL A 38 -5.43 3.98 3.18
CA VAL A 38 -5.03 5.16 3.94
C VAL A 38 -5.70 6.39 3.34
N GLU A 39 -5.72 7.48 4.12
CA GLU A 39 -6.15 8.78 3.63
C GLU A 39 -4.95 9.71 3.58
N GLU A 40 -4.78 10.37 2.45
CA GLU A 40 -3.78 11.41 2.28
C GLU A 40 -4.44 12.76 2.50
N VAL A 41 -3.93 13.53 3.46
CA VAL A 41 -4.43 14.87 3.74
C VAL A 41 -3.57 15.87 2.99
N SER A 42 -4.18 16.65 2.13
CA SER A 42 -3.49 17.66 1.35
C SER A 42 -4.24 19.00 1.43
N GLN A 43 -3.63 20.03 0.86
CA GLN A 43 -4.27 21.34 0.77
C GLN A 43 -5.56 21.31 -0.05
N ASN A 44 -5.67 20.36 -0.97
CA ASN A 44 -6.83 20.23 -1.86
C ASN A 44 -7.91 19.31 -1.31
N GLY A 45 -7.73 18.77 -0.11
CA GLY A 45 -8.70 17.90 0.52
C GLY A 45 -8.10 16.60 1.04
N ILE A 46 -8.99 15.66 1.31
CA ILE A 46 -8.63 14.33 1.81
C ILE A 46 -8.89 13.32 0.71
N PHE A 47 -7.88 12.55 0.36
CA PHE A 47 -7.96 11.56 -0.71
C PHE A 47 -7.68 10.17 -0.16
N GLU A 48 -8.55 9.23 -0.48
CA GLU A 48 -8.32 7.85 -0.14
C GLU A 48 -7.30 7.25 -1.11
N ARG A 49 -6.31 6.56 -0.55
CA ARG A 49 -5.30 5.84 -1.33
C ARG A 49 -5.31 4.37 -0.97
N LYS A 50 -5.13 3.54 -1.98
CA LYS A 50 -4.97 2.10 -1.82
C LYS A 50 -3.57 1.75 -2.30
N LEU A 51 -2.76 1.25 -1.37
CA LEU A 51 -1.35 0.93 -1.65
C LEU A 51 -1.13 -0.57 -1.48
N LYS A 52 -0.55 -1.18 -2.50
CA LYS A 52 -0.29 -2.61 -2.49
C LYS A 52 0.99 -2.89 -1.72
N ILE A 53 0.94 -3.79 -0.75
CA ILE A 53 2.10 -4.20 0.04
C ILE A 53 2.57 -5.55 -0.44
N ASP A 54 3.89 -5.70 -0.60
CA ASP A 54 4.49 -6.99 -0.94
C ASP A 54 4.18 -8.01 0.16
N LYS A 55 3.67 -9.16 -0.23
CA LYS A 55 3.33 -10.25 0.70
C LYS A 55 4.52 -10.73 1.51
N ASN A 56 5.73 -10.53 1.02
CA ASN A 56 6.95 -10.94 1.70
C ASN A 56 7.48 -9.88 2.68
N ASN A 57 6.88 -8.70 2.70
CA ASN A 57 7.29 -7.64 3.61
C ASN A 57 6.61 -7.81 4.98
N THR A 58 7.05 -8.83 5.70
CA THR A 58 6.46 -9.17 6.99
C THR A 58 6.74 -8.13 8.06
N VAL A 59 7.84 -7.40 7.94
CA VAL A 59 8.20 -6.34 8.90
C VAL A 59 7.15 -5.23 8.86
N LEU A 60 6.81 -4.76 7.67
CA LEU A 60 5.78 -3.73 7.51
C LEU A 60 4.42 -4.24 7.96
N LEU A 61 4.06 -5.45 7.57
CA LEU A 61 2.78 -6.05 7.95
C LEU A 61 2.63 -6.16 9.47
N ASN A 62 3.70 -6.57 10.16
CA ASN A 62 3.68 -6.66 11.62
C ASN A 62 3.54 -5.30 12.28
N LYS A 63 4.21 -4.28 11.75
CA LYS A 63 4.08 -2.91 12.26
C LYS A 63 2.66 -2.38 12.10
N LEU A 64 2.03 -2.66 10.96
CA LEU A 64 0.68 -2.22 10.67
C LEU A 64 -0.36 -2.86 11.59
N GLN A 65 -0.11 -4.07 12.08
CA GLN A 65 -1.02 -4.73 13.01
C GLN A 65 -1.16 -3.98 14.34
N ASN A 66 -0.17 -3.16 14.69
CA ASN A 66 -0.18 -2.39 15.93
C ASN A 66 -0.74 -0.97 15.73
N VAL A 67 -1.11 -0.62 14.52
CA VAL A 67 -1.68 0.69 14.20
C VAL A 67 -3.20 0.60 14.31
N LYS A 68 -3.80 1.59 14.95
CA LYS A 68 -5.26 1.65 15.09
C LYS A 68 -5.86 2.48 13.96
N PRO A 69 -7.13 2.20 13.56
CA PRO A 69 -7.80 3.03 12.57
C PRO A 69 -7.77 4.49 12.97
N TYR A 70 -7.54 5.33 11.98
CA TYR A 70 -7.44 6.79 12.09
C TYR A 70 -6.17 7.31 12.77
N ASP A 71 -5.22 6.43 13.08
CA ASP A 71 -3.90 6.88 13.54
C ASP A 71 -3.13 7.50 12.38
N LYS A 72 -2.35 8.53 12.70
CA LYS A 72 -1.43 9.12 11.72
C LYS A 72 -0.18 8.25 11.63
N ILE A 73 0.22 7.97 10.42
CA ILE A 73 1.44 7.21 10.15
C ILE A 73 2.27 7.92 9.10
N THR A 74 3.58 7.76 9.19
CA THR A 74 4.50 8.21 8.15
C THR A 74 5.01 6.97 7.44
N LEU A 75 4.69 6.85 6.16
CA LEU A 75 5.13 5.72 5.34
C LEU A 75 6.38 6.08 4.57
N ILE A 76 7.32 5.15 4.54
CA ILE A 76 8.44 5.18 3.62
C ILE A 76 8.02 4.36 2.41
N CYS A 77 8.01 5.00 1.25
CA CYS A 77 7.55 4.38 0.01
C CYS A 77 8.67 4.35 -1.02
N ASP A 78 8.71 3.28 -1.80
CA ASP A 78 9.57 3.22 -2.97
C ASP A 78 8.76 3.67 -4.18
N VAL A 79 9.25 4.68 -4.88
CA VAL A 79 8.58 5.26 -6.04
C VAL A 79 9.37 4.91 -7.29
N SER A 80 8.73 4.25 -8.22
CA SER A 80 9.30 3.88 -9.50
C SER A 80 8.51 4.54 -10.62
N LEU A 81 9.20 5.02 -11.64
CA LEU A 81 8.57 5.65 -12.80
C LEU A 81 8.66 4.70 -13.99
N TYR A 82 7.51 4.44 -14.60
CA TYR A 82 7.41 3.64 -15.81
C TYR A 82 6.75 4.49 -16.89
N GLY A 83 7.55 5.15 -17.70
CA GLY A 83 7.02 6.09 -18.69
C GLY A 83 6.27 7.23 -18.02
N ALA A 84 4.99 7.39 -18.34
CA ALA A 84 4.14 8.42 -17.75
C ALA A 84 3.50 7.99 -16.42
N ASN A 85 3.70 6.76 -15.98
CA ASN A 85 3.06 6.23 -14.78
C ASN A 85 4.06 6.11 -13.63
N ALA A 86 3.57 6.37 -12.44
CA ALA A 86 4.35 6.17 -11.21
C ALA A 86 3.75 5.01 -10.41
N LYS A 87 4.63 4.15 -9.90
CA LYS A 87 4.23 3.07 -9.00
C LYS A 87 4.79 3.38 -7.61
N VAL A 88 3.91 3.42 -6.63
CA VAL A 88 4.26 3.73 -5.24
C VAL A 88 4.01 2.48 -4.40
N ILE A 89 5.07 1.97 -3.77
CA ILE A 89 5.00 0.78 -2.94
C ILE A 89 5.46 1.14 -1.53
N PRO A 90 4.60 1.01 -0.51
CA PRO A 90 5.04 1.24 0.86
C PRO A 90 6.00 0.13 1.28
N VAL A 91 7.11 0.51 1.89
CA VAL A 91 8.15 -0.43 2.31
C VAL A 91 8.35 -0.47 3.82
N ASP A 92 8.05 0.61 4.52
CA ASP A 92 8.19 0.66 5.97
C ASP A 92 7.39 1.81 6.56
N ILE A 93 7.27 1.80 7.88
CA ILE A 93 6.72 2.91 8.66
C ILE A 93 7.87 3.59 9.37
N ASP A 94 7.93 4.92 9.30
CA ASP A 94 8.88 5.69 10.06
C ASP A 94 8.41 5.75 11.51
N SER A 95 9.14 5.10 12.40
CA SER A 95 8.77 5.00 13.81
C SER A 95 9.42 6.08 14.68
N ASN A 96 10.03 7.09 14.08
CA ASN A 96 10.71 8.13 14.84
C ASN A 96 9.78 9.19 15.44
N ASN A 97 8.50 9.05 15.24
CA ASN A 97 7.49 10.00 15.68
C ASN A 97 6.81 9.58 16.99
N LYS A 98 7.59 9.41 17.98
CA LYS A 98 7.02 9.12 19.30
C LYS A 98 7.06 10.32 20.21
#